data_3b56a478136b294515c4180893317b9c
#
_entry.id   3b56a478136b294515c4180893317b9c
#
_cell.length_a   1.000
_cell.length_b   1.000
_cell.length_c   1.000
_cell.angle_alpha   90.00
_cell.angle_beta   90.00
_cell.angle_gamma   90.00
#
_symmetry.space_group_name_H-M   'P 1'
#
loop_
_entity.id
_entity.type
_entity.pdbx_description
1 polymer ?
#
loop_
_entity_poly.entity_id
_entity_poly.type
_entity_poly.pdbx_seq_one_letter_code
_entity_poly.pdbx_strand_id
1 'polypeptide(L)'
;MFRTVKQRLAVGATAAVLAATAGSFTASAADAAGTDLTYGSNILLQNQYGGNGGYLDTNGVSSQAGATYNVNTNQTPNSRGPATSVWKVVSATGKAAGTHVTSGDVIYLVNQYGSGTYLDTNGVSTKSGAKYMVSATSTKDRGPGTGKWHIFGKTSSPTDGRIRTDDIVHLLNDYGSANGGFLDTNGGANQSGAKYDVVTSHYTDRGAGTGSWKVLPSN
;
A
#
# COMPACT_ATOMS: atom_id res chain seq x y z
N MET A 1 -4.33 6.28 -97.31
CA MET A 1 -4.78 7.61 -96.84
C MET A 1 -5.47 7.44 -95.50
N PHE A 2 -4.71 7.49 -94.41
CA PHE A 2 -5.24 7.23 -93.03
C PHE A 2 -5.24 8.54 -92.27
N ARG A 3 -6.42 8.95 -91.80
CA ARG A 3 -6.57 10.13 -90.93
C ARG A 3 -6.46 9.67 -89.48
N THR A 4 -5.48 10.22 -88.77
CA THR A 4 -5.28 10.04 -87.35
C THR A 4 -6.14 11.01 -86.55
N VAL A 5 -7.06 10.47 -85.74
CA VAL A 5 -7.86 11.24 -84.77
C VAL A 5 -7.13 11.32 -83.47
N LYS A 6 -6.74 12.50 -83.03
CA LYS A 6 -6.14 12.74 -81.73
C LYS A 6 -7.25 13.00 -80.73
N GLN A 7 -7.47 12.04 -79.81
CA GLN A 7 -8.30 12.23 -78.62
C GLN A 7 -7.50 12.97 -77.55
N ARG A 8 -8.03 14.09 -77.08
CA ARG A 8 -7.55 14.78 -75.92
C ARG A 8 -8.27 14.25 -74.70
N LEU A 9 -7.53 13.62 -73.76
CA LEU A 9 -8.02 13.31 -72.42
C LEU A 9 -8.00 14.59 -71.57
N ALA A 10 -9.14 15.01 -71.06
CA ALA A 10 -9.24 16.00 -70.00
C ALA A 10 -9.09 15.31 -68.64
N VAL A 11 -8.04 15.61 -67.90
CA VAL A 11 -7.86 15.16 -66.54
C VAL A 11 -8.52 16.17 -65.61
N GLY A 12 -9.69 15.76 -65.07
CA GLY A 12 -10.35 16.54 -64.02
C GLY A 12 -9.70 16.23 -62.66
N ALA A 13 -9.04 17.22 -62.06
CA ALA A 13 -8.54 17.13 -60.72
C ALA A 13 -9.67 17.42 -59.71
N THR A 14 -10.15 16.37 -59.04
CA THR A 14 -11.08 16.50 -57.93
C THR A 14 -10.27 16.74 -56.63
N ALA A 15 -10.30 17.95 -56.11
CA ALA A 15 -9.71 18.28 -54.83
C ALA A 15 -10.63 17.76 -53.72
N ALA A 16 -10.22 16.69 -53.02
CA ALA A 16 -10.86 16.23 -51.82
C ALA A 16 -10.44 17.12 -50.62
N VAL A 17 -11.36 17.91 -50.11
CA VAL A 17 -11.16 18.67 -48.86
C VAL A 17 -11.36 17.69 -47.70
N LEU A 18 -10.26 17.26 -47.04
CA LEU A 18 -10.32 16.60 -45.76
C LEU A 18 -10.64 17.67 -44.69
N ALA A 19 -11.88 17.64 -44.20
CA ALA A 19 -12.23 18.37 -42.98
C ALA A 19 -11.64 17.58 -41.78
N ALA A 20 -10.50 18.06 -41.24
CA ALA A 20 -9.97 17.56 -39.97
C ALA A 20 -10.88 18.06 -38.83
N THR A 21 -11.75 17.19 -38.30
CA THR A 21 -12.42 17.46 -37.05
C THR A 21 -11.37 17.35 -35.93
N ALA A 22 -10.94 18.50 -35.41
CA ALA A 22 -10.17 18.57 -34.20
C ALA A 22 -11.06 18.10 -33.04
N GLY A 23 -10.98 16.80 -32.72
CA GLY A 23 -11.52 16.27 -31.49
C GLY A 23 -10.80 16.93 -30.32
N SER A 24 -11.49 17.75 -29.56
CA SER A 24 -10.99 18.25 -28.29
C SER A 24 -10.86 17.06 -27.33
N PHE A 25 -9.64 16.53 -27.20
CA PHE A 25 -9.32 15.65 -26.09
C PHE A 25 -9.38 16.50 -24.82
N THR A 26 -10.48 16.42 -24.07
CA THR A 26 -10.48 16.88 -22.70
C THR A 26 -9.51 15.96 -21.97
N ALA A 27 -8.31 16.45 -21.68
CA ALA A 27 -7.41 15.78 -20.75
C ALA A 27 -8.22 15.63 -19.44
N SER A 28 -8.50 14.38 -19.07
CA SER A 28 -9.00 14.06 -17.73
C SER A 28 -8.02 14.71 -16.77
N ALA A 29 -8.52 15.54 -15.84
CA ALA A 29 -7.68 16.06 -14.78
C ALA A 29 -6.99 14.85 -14.14
N ALA A 30 -5.67 14.76 -14.26
CA ALA A 30 -4.92 13.77 -13.51
C ALA A 30 -5.26 14.02 -12.04
N ASP A 31 -5.75 12.99 -11.34
CA ASP A 31 -5.94 13.06 -9.89
C ASP A 31 -4.63 13.61 -9.33
N ALA A 32 -4.74 14.65 -8.48
CA ALA A 32 -3.55 15.26 -7.89
C ALA A 32 -2.75 14.16 -7.21
N ALA A 33 -1.51 13.94 -7.65
CA ALA A 33 -0.65 12.92 -7.06
C ALA A 33 -0.53 13.20 -5.56
N GLY A 34 -0.69 12.18 -4.73
CA GLY A 34 -0.48 12.30 -3.28
C GLY A 34 0.93 12.82 -2.95
N THR A 35 1.15 13.23 -1.74
CA THR A 35 2.47 13.68 -1.26
C THR A 35 3.42 12.49 -1.18
N ASP A 36 4.65 12.64 -1.68
CA ASP A 36 5.69 11.64 -1.61
C ASP A 36 5.93 11.20 -0.16
N LEU A 37 5.88 9.88 0.09
CA LEU A 37 6.23 9.30 1.38
C LEU A 37 7.75 9.34 1.57
N THR A 38 8.20 9.84 2.71
CA THR A 38 9.62 9.87 3.05
C THR A 38 9.91 9.10 4.33
N TYR A 39 11.14 8.62 4.50
CA TYR A 39 11.57 8.05 5.76
C TYR A 39 11.49 9.10 6.88
N GLY A 40 10.96 8.71 8.00
CA GLY A 40 10.66 9.60 9.13
C GLY A 40 9.22 10.11 9.15
N SER A 41 8.46 9.98 8.07
CA SER A 41 7.04 10.35 8.01
C SER A 41 6.19 9.47 8.92
N ASN A 42 5.21 10.07 9.55
CA ASN A 42 4.13 9.38 10.26
C ASN A 42 2.95 9.17 9.31
N ILE A 43 2.40 7.97 9.28
CA ILE A 43 1.28 7.58 8.42
C ILE A 43 0.19 6.84 9.19
N LEU A 44 -0.98 6.79 8.60
CA LEU A 44 -2.02 5.80 8.90
C LEU A 44 -2.03 4.78 7.75
N LEU A 45 -2.32 3.53 8.07
CA LEU A 45 -2.54 2.46 7.10
C LEU A 45 -4.00 2.00 7.21
N GLN A 46 -4.79 2.31 6.18
CA GLN A 46 -6.21 1.92 6.11
C GLN A 46 -6.38 0.67 5.27
N ASN A 47 -6.86 -0.40 5.88
CA ASN A 47 -7.17 -1.63 5.16
C ASN A 47 -8.35 -1.44 4.20
N GLN A 48 -8.25 -2.00 3.00
CA GLN A 48 -9.22 -1.80 1.93
C GLN A 48 -10.30 -2.88 1.86
N TYR A 49 -10.35 -3.81 2.81
CA TYR A 49 -11.41 -4.82 2.84
C TYR A 49 -12.79 -4.18 2.93
N GLY A 50 -13.64 -4.51 1.96
CA GLY A 50 -14.98 -3.93 1.85
C GLY A 50 -15.01 -2.41 1.73
N GLY A 51 -13.93 -1.78 1.24
CA GLY A 51 -13.79 -0.32 1.08
C GLY A 51 -13.33 0.41 2.35
N ASN A 52 -13.51 -0.16 3.53
CA ASN A 52 -13.05 0.40 4.81
C ASN A 52 -12.83 -0.72 5.84
N GLY A 53 -11.74 -1.45 5.74
CA GLY A 53 -11.34 -2.50 6.67
C GLY A 53 -10.84 -1.99 8.03
N GLY A 54 -10.80 -0.68 8.21
CA GLY A 54 -10.28 -0.03 9.42
C GLY A 54 -8.78 0.30 9.33
N TYR A 55 -8.29 0.96 10.34
CA TYR A 55 -6.90 1.45 10.44
C TYR A 55 -6.04 0.48 11.23
N LEU A 56 -4.83 0.20 10.76
CA LEU A 56 -3.84 -0.59 11.50
C LEU A 56 -3.55 0.07 12.85
N ASP A 57 -3.75 -0.64 13.94
CA ASP A 57 -3.81 -0.06 15.27
C ASP A 57 -3.24 -1.01 16.33
N THR A 58 -2.57 -0.49 17.36
CA THR A 58 -2.19 -1.25 18.54
C THR A 58 -3.33 -1.30 19.53
N ASN A 59 -3.57 -2.48 20.14
CA ASN A 59 -4.71 -2.70 21.02
C ASN A 59 -4.37 -3.56 22.23
N GLY A 60 -4.24 -2.91 23.38
CA GLY A 60 -4.03 -3.60 24.64
C GLY A 60 -2.74 -4.40 24.72
N VAL A 61 -2.37 -4.81 25.91
CA VAL A 61 -1.18 -5.62 26.15
C VAL A 61 -1.37 -7.00 25.51
N SER A 62 -0.35 -7.48 24.81
CA SER A 62 -0.39 -8.81 24.20
C SER A 62 -0.01 -9.89 25.19
N SER A 63 -0.70 -11.03 25.11
CA SER A 63 -0.30 -12.26 25.80
C SER A 63 0.72 -13.11 25.05
N GLN A 64 1.07 -12.71 23.82
CA GLN A 64 2.04 -13.45 23.01
C GLN A 64 3.45 -13.22 23.51
N ALA A 65 4.28 -14.26 23.54
CA ALA A 65 5.64 -14.18 24.00
C ALA A 65 6.45 -13.15 23.19
N GLY A 66 7.12 -12.20 23.86
CA GLY A 66 7.94 -11.16 23.26
C GLY A 66 7.16 -10.03 22.58
N ALA A 67 5.84 -10.05 22.57
CA ALA A 67 5.01 -8.95 22.13
C ALA A 67 4.72 -7.96 23.26
N THR A 68 4.59 -6.68 22.90
CA THR A 68 4.13 -5.64 23.82
C THR A 68 2.64 -5.42 23.70
N TYR A 69 2.16 -5.20 22.46
CA TYR A 69 0.73 -4.96 22.19
C TYR A 69 0.20 -5.88 21.09
N ASN A 70 -1.09 -6.18 21.17
CA ASN A 70 -1.82 -6.76 20.06
C ASN A 70 -1.92 -5.74 18.91
N VAL A 71 -2.06 -6.24 17.68
CA VAL A 71 -2.31 -5.43 16.49
C VAL A 71 -3.59 -5.90 15.83
N ASN A 72 -4.50 -4.98 15.60
CA ASN A 72 -5.78 -5.19 14.92
C ASN A 72 -6.05 -4.04 13.95
N THR A 73 -7.20 -4.06 13.28
CA THR A 73 -7.73 -2.83 12.70
C THR A 73 -8.76 -2.19 13.63
N ASN A 74 -8.87 -0.86 13.56
CA ASN A 74 -9.85 -0.06 14.28
C ASN A 74 -10.68 0.78 13.32
N GLN A 75 -11.98 0.94 13.57
CA GLN A 75 -12.89 1.67 12.69
C GLN A 75 -12.49 3.15 12.54
N THR A 76 -12.05 3.79 13.64
CA THR A 76 -11.64 5.19 13.68
C THR A 76 -10.21 5.27 14.18
N PRO A 77 -9.31 6.01 13.49
CA PRO A 77 -7.92 6.11 13.91
C PRO A 77 -7.83 6.78 15.28
N ASN A 78 -6.88 6.31 16.09
CA ASN A 78 -6.56 6.86 17.42
C ASN A 78 -7.73 6.89 18.42
N SER A 79 -8.85 6.20 18.17
CA SER A 79 -10.01 6.22 19.07
C SER A 79 -9.75 5.49 20.40
N ARG A 80 -8.71 4.67 20.49
CA ARG A 80 -8.32 3.94 21.71
C ARG A 80 -7.29 4.68 22.55
N GLY A 81 -6.63 5.67 21.97
CA GLY A 81 -5.62 6.47 22.64
C GLY A 81 -4.78 7.24 21.61
N PRO A 82 -4.05 8.26 22.07
CA PRO A 82 -3.24 9.08 21.17
C PRO A 82 -2.20 8.23 20.43
N ALA A 83 -2.16 8.36 19.10
CA ALA A 83 -1.20 7.73 18.21
C ALA A 83 -1.20 6.18 18.14
N THR A 84 -2.27 5.49 18.62
CA THR A 84 -2.37 4.02 18.52
C THR A 84 -2.42 3.53 17.07
N SER A 85 -2.93 4.34 16.14
CA SER A 85 -2.96 4.03 14.70
C SER A 85 -1.84 4.71 13.90
N VAL A 86 -0.96 5.48 14.55
CA VAL A 86 0.11 6.23 13.87
C VAL A 86 1.38 5.38 13.79
N TRP A 87 1.89 5.25 12.57
CA TRP A 87 3.08 4.44 12.28
C TRP A 87 4.15 5.29 11.60
N LYS A 88 5.32 5.39 12.21
CA LYS A 88 6.49 6.04 11.62
C LYS A 88 7.20 5.09 10.67
N VAL A 89 7.48 5.55 9.46
CA VAL A 89 8.23 4.79 8.45
C VAL A 89 9.72 5.00 8.68
N VAL A 90 10.44 3.92 8.96
CA VAL A 90 11.89 3.94 9.22
C VAL A 90 12.61 2.99 8.27
N SER A 91 13.73 3.42 7.69
CA SER A 91 14.53 2.56 6.81
C SER A 91 15.12 1.36 7.57
N ALA A 92 14.99 0.16 7.01
CA ALA A 92 15.68 -1.03 7.49
C ALA A 92 17.08 -1.18 6.86
N THR A 93 17.39 -0.38 5.83
CA THR A 93 18.66 -0.43 5.08
C THR A 93 19.57 0.79 5.29
N GLY A 94 19.21 1.70 6.23
CA GLY A 94 20.02 2.85 6.58
C GLY A 94 19.84 4.09 5.71
N LYS A 95 18.79 4.16 4.88
CA LYS A 95 18.45 5.39 4.13
C LYS A 95 18.09 6.51 5.12
N ALA A 96 18.55 7.73 4.85
CA ALA A 96 18.36 8.88 5.73
C ALA A 96 16.88 9.33 5.80
N ALA A 97 16.49 9.92 6.93
CA ALA A 97 15.21 10.61 7.06
C ALA A 97 15.07 11.70 5.98
N GLY A 98 13.86 11.89 5.45
CA GLY A 98 13.58 12.80 4.33
C GLY A 98 13.84 12.20 2.95
N THR A 99 14.51 11.05 2.82
CA THR A 99 14.66 10.34 1.53
C THR A 99 13.32 9.70 1.15
N HIS A 100 12.98 9.69 -0.14
CA HIS A 100 11.76 9.07 -0.64
C HIS A 100 11.73 7.56 -0.40
N VAL A 101 10.56 7.05 -0.03
CA VAL A 101 10.27 5.62 0.02
C VAL A 101 9.87 5.15 -1.37
N THR A 102 10.50 4.09 -1.85
CA THR A 102 10.22 3.49 -3.16
C THR A 102 9.63 2.09 -3.02
N SER A 103 8.85 1.68 -4.01
CA SER A 103 8.31 0.31 -4.07
C SER A 103 9.45 -0.71 -4.08
N GLY A 104 9.36 -1.70 -3.19
CA GLY A 104 10.42 -2.69 -2.93
C GLY A 104 11.35 -2.34 -1.77
N ASP A 105 11.27 -1.13 -1.21
CA ASP A 105 12.08 -0.76 -0.05
C ASP A 105 11.76 -1.62 1.18
N VAL A 106 12.78 -1.87 2.01
CA VAL A 106 12.63 -2.56 3.30
C VAL A 106 12.55 -1.54 4.42
N ILE A 107 11.47 -1.59 5.16
CA ILE A 107 11.13 -0.62 6.21
C ILE A 107 10.86 -1.30 7.55
N TYR A 108 10.93 -0.51 8.62
CA TYR A 108 10.25 -0.76 9.88
C TYR A 108 9.05 0.17 9.98
N LEU A 109 7.95 -0.34 10.54
CA LEU A 109 6.80 0.47 10.95
C LEU A 109 6.83 0.58 12.48
N VAL A 110 7.03 1.79 12.98
CA VAL A 110 7.16 2.08 14.41
C VAL A 110 5.89 2.78 14.88
N ASN A 111 5.09 2.09 15.69
CA ASN A 111 3.90 2.67 16.29
C ASN A 111 4.27 3.82 17.22
N GLN A 112 3.53 4.90 17.18
CA GLN A 112 3.84 6.11 17.95
C GLN A 112 3.14 6.19 19.31
N TYR A 113 2.40 5.13 19.71
CA TYR A 113 1.83 5.03 21.04
C TYR A 113 2.91 4.73 22.09
N GLY A 114 2.91 5.47 23.18
CA GLY A 114 3.86 5.30 24.28
C GLY A 114 5.31 5.57 23.85
N SER A 115 6.22 4.65 24.16
CA SER A 115 7.65 4.73 23.85
C SER A 115 8.00 4.26 22.43
N GLY A 116 7.01 3.88 21.64
CA GLY A 116 7.20 3.30 20.32
C GLY A 116 7.40 1.79 20.33
N THR A 117 6.72 1.09 19.42
CA THR A 117 6.85 -0.36 19.22
C THR A 117 6.88 -0.67 17.74
N TYR A 118 7.57 -1.74 17.35
CA TYR A 118 7.76 -2.16 15.96
C TYR A 118 6.67 -3.16 15.57
N LEU A 119 6.10 -3.00 14.38
CA LEU A 119 5.21 -4.00 13.76
C LEU A 119 6.04 -5.26 13.49
N ASP A 120 5.58 -6.40 13.96
CA ASP A 120 6.38 -7.63 13.99
C ASP A 120 5.49 -8.86 13.76
N THR A 121 6.00 -9.88 13.05
CA THR A 121 5.37 -11.19 12.99
C THR A 121 5.67 -12.01 14.23
N ASN A 122 4.67 -12.74 14.75
CA ASN A 122 4.82 -13.43 16.03
C ASN A 122 4.09 -14.78 16.05
N GLY A 123 4.85 -15.85 15.89
CA GLY A 123 4.30 -17.20 15.96
C GLY A 123 3.36 -17.55 14.79
N VAL A 124 3.12 -18.84 14.61
CA VAL A 124 2.21 -19.34 13.57
C VAL A 124 0.78 -19.00 13.94
N SER A 125 0.01 -18.50 12.98
CA SER A 125 -1.42 -18.26 13.17
C SER A 125 -2.24 -19.56 13.02
N THR A 126 -3.26 -19.72 13.84
CA THR A 126 -4.22 -20.82 13.72
C THR A 126 -5.42 -20.48 12.83
N LYS A 127 -5.51 -19.24 12.35
CA LYS A 127 -6.62 -18.79 11.50
C LYS A 127 -6.48 -19.33 10.07
N SER A 128 -7.59 -19.73 9.48
CA SER A 128 -7.62 -20.25 8.11
C SER A 128 -7.06 -19.20 7.12
N GLY A 129 -6.13 -19.59 6.26
CA GLY A 129 -5.48 -18.76 5.26
C GLY A 129 -4.44 -17.77 5.82
N ALA A 130 -4.25 -17.71 7.13
CA ALA A 130 -3.18 -16.96 7.76
C ALA A 130 -1.88 -17.76 7.85
N LYS A 131 -0.76 -17.06 7.94
CA LYS A 131 0.56 -17.65 8.12
C LYS A 131 1.10 -17.39 9.52
N TYR A 132 1.29 -16.14 9.88
CA TYR A 132 1.76 -15.73 11.20
C TYR A 132 0.81 -14.71 11.83
N MET A 133 0.78 -14.70 13.16
CA MET A 133 0.19 -13.61 13.93
C MET A 133 1.03 -12.35 13.78
N VAL A 134 0.41 -11.20 13.97
CA VAL A 134 1.08 -9.90 13.95
C VAL A 134 0.89 -9.23 15.30
N SER A 135 1.96 -8.66 15.81
CA SER A 135 1.98 -7.93 17.09
C SER A 135 2.86 -6.70 17.00
N ALA A 136 2.85 -5.88 18.02
CA ALA A 136 3.80 -4.80 18.20
C ALA A 136 4.78 -5.15 19.33
N THR A 137 6.09 -4.95 19.11
CA THR A 137 7.13 -5.32 20.06
C THR A 137 8.09 -4.16 20.31
N SER A 138 8.68 -4.08 21.50
CA SER A 138 9.73 -3.12 21.82
C SER A 138 11.07 -3.46 21.15
N THR A 139 11.27 -4.68 20.69
CA THR A 139 12.49 -5.11 20.00
C THR A 139 12.34 -4.88 18.50
N LYS A 140 13.27 -4.16 17.89
CA LYS A 140 13.24 -3.75 16.49
C LYS A 140 13.12 -4.91 15.50
N ASP A 141 13.78 -6.04 15.78
CA ASP A 141 13.77 -7.25 14.95
C ASP A 141 14.06 -8.44 15.89
N ARG A 142 13.04 -9.11 16.42
CA ARG A 142 13.17 -10.20 17.41
C ARG A 142 13.85 -11.44 16.84
N GLY A 143 13.65 -11.68 15.57
CA GLY A 143 14.26 -12.74 14.80
C GLY A 143 14.63 -12.21 13.41
N PRO A 144 15.42 -12.94 12.61
CA PRO A 144 15.86 -12.45 11.31
C PRO A 144 14.67 -12.06 10.42
N GLY A 145 14.38 -10.76 10.32
CA GLY A 145 13.36 -10.20 9.44
C GLY A 145 11.94 -10.12 10.01
N THR A 146 11.69 -10.52 11.29
CA THR A 146 10.31 -10.49 11.83
C THR A 146 9.72 -9.09 11.90
N GLY A 147 10.55 -8.06 12.16
CA GLY A 147 10.11 -6.66 12.20
C GLY A 147 10.29 -5.91 10.88
N LYS A 148 10.87 -6.52 9.86
CA LYS A 148 11.15 -5.91 8.56
C LYS A 148 10.03 -6.18 7.57
N TRP A 149 9.69 -5.16 6.79
CA TRP A 149 8.60 -5.22 5.82
C TRP A 149 9.04 -4.62 4.49
N HIS A 150 8.89 -5.38 3.40
CA HIS A 150 9.01 -4.83 2.05
C HIS A 150 7.70 -4.12 1.71
N ILE A 151 7.78 -2.85 1.32
CA ILE A 151 6.62 -2.07 0.89
C ILE A 151 6.52 -2.07 -0.63
N PHE A 152 5.41 -2.56 -1.18
CA PHE A 152 5.15 -2.60 -2.62
C PHE A 152 3.94 -1.73 -2.97
N GLY A 153 4.13 -0.77 -3.87
CA GLY A 153 3.03 -0.01 -4.44
C GLY A 153 2.17 -0.88 -5.35
N LYS A 154 0.87 -0.97 -5.06
CA LYS A 154 -0.11 -1.60 -5.95
C LYS A 154 -0.55 -0.64 -7.04
N THR A 155 -0.76 0.62 -6.65
CA THR A 155 -1.12 1.72 -7.55
C THR A 155 -0.29 2.92 -7.17
N SER A 156 0.26 3.63 -8.13
CA SER A 156 0.95 4.90 -7.92
C SER A 156 0.85 5.76 -9.19
N SER A 157 0.69 7.06 -9.02
CA SER A 157 0.68 8.02 -10.10
C SER A 157 1.47 9.26 -9.69
N PRO A 158 2.52 9.63 -10.44
CA PRO A 158 3.08 8.96 -11.62
C PRO A 158 3.75 7.61 -11.29
N THR A 159 3.97 6.77 -12.30
CA THR A 159 4.62 5.46 -12.17
C THR A 159 6.15 5.59 -12.14
N ASP A 160 6.67 6.30 -11.15
CA ASP A 160 8.10 6.54 -10.94
C ASP A 160 8.72 5.67 -9.82
N GLY A 161 7.94 4.72 -9.30
CA GLY A 161 8.33 3.81 -8.23
C GLY A 161 8.24 4.40 -6.83
N ARG A 162 7.93 5.69 -6.65
CA ARG A 162 7.75 6.28 -5.33
C ARG A 162 6.42 5.89 -4.73
N ILE A 163 6.40 5.74 -3.42
CA ILE A 163 5.16 5.59 -2.64
C ILE A 163 4.69 6.97 -2.20
N ARG A 164 3.38 7.20 -2.27
CA ARG A 164 2.73 8.47 -1.89
C ARG A 164 1.57 8.24 -0.94
N THR A 165 1.13 9.30 -0.31
CA THR A 165 -0.20 9.32 0.31
C THR A 165 -1.26 9.01 -0.75
N ASP A 166 -2.32 8.35 -0.34
CA ASP A 166 -3.41 7.80 -1.17
C ASP A 166 -3.04 6.58 -2.03
N ASP A 167 -1.77 6.21 -2.14
CA ASP A 167 -1.38 4.94 -2.77
C ASP A 167 -1.88 3.74 -1.96
N ILE A 168 -2.21 2.68 -2.66
CA ILE A 168 -2.46 1.36 -2.08
C ILE A 168 -1.16 0.56 -2.13
N VAL A 169 -0.78 -0.01 -0.99
CA VAL A 169 0.43 -0.81 -0.84
C VAL A 169 0.13 -2.21 -0.33
N HIS A 170 1.05 -3.14 -0.61
CA HIS A 170 1.17 -4.43 0.06
C HIS A 170 2.45 -4.44 0.89
N LEU A 171 2.39 -5.06 2.06
CA LEU A 171 3.52 -5.17 2.99
C LEU A 171 3.89 -6.64 3.15
N LEU A 172 5.07 -7.05 2.63
CA LEU A 172 5.59 -8.40 2.75
C LEU A 172 6.60 -8.48 3.90
N ASN A 173 6.37 -9.35 4.86
CA ASN A 173 7.29 -9.54 5.97
C ASN A 173 8.56 -10.30 5.54
N ASP A 174 9.73 -9.84 5.97
CA ASP A 174 11.05 -10.35 5.57
C ASP A 174 11.46 -11.64 6.30
N TYR A 175 10.73 -12.10 7.30
CA TYR A 175 11.04 -13.32 8.04
C TYR A 175 11.18 -14.52 7.10
N GLY A 176 12.28 -15.28 7.29
CA GLY A 176 12.59 -16.43 6.44
C GLY A 176 12.94 -16.04 5.00
N SER A 177 13.67 -14.93 4.79
CA SER A 177 14.06 -14.40 3.48
C SER A 177 12.86 -14.02 2.61
N ALA A 178 12.11 -13.03 3.07
CA ALA A 178 10.88 -12.52 2.45
C ALA A 178 9.75 -13.59 2.33
N ASN A 179 9.74 -14.54 3.25
CA ASN A 179 8.73 -15.59 3.31
C ASN A 179 7.79 -15.44 4.53
N GLY A 180 7.80 -14.30 5.22
CA GLY A 180 6.94 -14.04 6.38
C GLY A 180 5.46 -13.84 6.03
N GLY A 181 5.14 -13.64 4.75
CA GLY A 181 3.78 -13.41 4.25
C GLY A 181 3.38 -11.95 4.21
N PHE A 182 2.31 -11.65 3.48
CA PHE A 182 1.78 -10.29 3.32
C PHE A 182 0.88 -9.90 4.49
N LEU A 183 1.00 -8.66 4.96
CA LEU A 183 0.13 -8.10 5.99
C LEU A 183 -1.32 -8.11 5.52
N ASP A 184 -2.19 -8.71 6.30
CA ASP A 184 -3.56 -9.07 5.90
C ASP A 184 -4.52 -8.98 7.08
N THR A 185 -5.80 -8.70 6.83
CA THR A 185 -6.85 -8.80 7.83
C THR A 185 -7.54 -10.17 7.76
N ASN A 186 -7.89 -10.76 8.91
CA ASN A 186 -8.47 -12.10 8.94
C ASN A 186 -9.54 -12.28 10.02
N GLY A 187 -10.80 -12.12 9.62
CA GLY A 187 -11.93 -12.30 10.50
C GLY A 187 -12.11 -11.17 11.51
N GLY A 188 -13.26 -11.16 12.18
CA GLY A 188 -13.55 -10.21 13.26
C GLY A 188 -12.58 -10.41 14.43
N ALA A 189 -12.10 -9.29 14.99
CA ALA A 189 -11.28 -9.33 16.20
C ALA A 189 -12.15 -9.46 17.45
N ASN A 190 -11.63 -10.15 18.46
CA ASN A 190 -12.33 -10.33 19.74
C ASN A 190 -12.01 -9.23 20.77
N GLN A 191 -10.97 -8.40 20.51
CA GLN A 191 -10.58 -7.33 21.41
C GLN A 191 -11.57 -6.16 21.32
N SER A 192 -11.85 -5.54 22.45
CA SER A 192 -12.75 -4.38 22.53
C SER A 192 -12.29 -3.25 21.59
N GLY A 193 -13.22 -2.71 20.81
CA GLY A 193 -12.96 -1.63 19.84
C GLY A 193 -12.20 -2.05 18.59
N ALA A 194 -11.75 -3.29 18.48
CA ALA A 194 -11.13 -3.81 17.27
C ALA A 194 -12.17 -4.21 16.22
N LYS A 195 -11.81 -4.09 14.95
CA LYS A 195 -12.66 -4.49 13.83
C LYS A 195 -12.26 -5.85 13.28
N TYR A 196 -11.03 -5.98 12.83
CA TYR A 196 -10.48 -7.23 12.29
C TYR A 196 -9.14 -7.56 12.93
N ASP A 197 -8.87 -8.86 13.09
CA ASP A 197 -7.54 -9.32 13.42
C ASP A 197 -6.58 -9.08 12.26
N VAL A 198 -5.32 -8.79 12.59
CA VAL A 198 -4.23 -8.62 11.64
C VAL A 198 -3.29 -9.82 11.74
N VAL A 199 -2.99 -10.39 10.59
CA VAL A 199 -2.13 -11.56 10.41
C VAL A 199 -1.22 -11.34 9.21
N THR A 200 -0.35 -12.31 8.89
CA THR A 200 0.22 -12.41 7.54
C THR A 200 -0.45 -13.55 6.77
N SER A 201 -0.43 -13.45 5.43
CA SER A 201 -0.99 -14.41 4.49
C SER A 201 0.02 -14.77 3.41
N HIS A 202 -0.13 -15.94 2.78
CA HIS A 202 0.65 -16.31 1.59
C HIS A 202 0.33 -15.46 0.36
N TYR A 203 -0.84 -14.83 0.33
CA TYR A 203 -1.32 -14.05 -0.80
C TYR A 203 -1.18 -12.55 -0.53
N THR A 204 -0.88 -11.78 -1.58
CA THR A 204 -0.87 -10.31 -1.52
C THR A 204 -2.23 -9.75 -1.10
N ASP A 205 -3.29 -10.43 -1.51
CA ASP A 205 -4.68 -10.11 -1.18
C ASP A 205 -5.50 -11.40 -1.26
N ARG A 206 -6.00 -11.91 -0.12
CA ARG A 206 -6.83 -13.12 -0.09
C ARG A 206 -8.23 -12.89 -0.66
N GLY A 207 -8.66 -11.65 -0.73
CA GLY A 207 -9.94 -11.27 -1.34
C GLY A 207 -10.44 -9.92 -0.86
N ALA A 208 -11.06 -9.18 -1.78
CA ALA A 208 -11.74 -7.91 -1.52
C ALA A 208 -10.93 -6.85 -0.74
N GLY A 209 -9.61 -6.84 -0.88
CA GLY A 209 -8.74 -5.82 -0.29
C GLY A 209 -8.17 -6.18 1.09
N THR A 210 -8.27 -7.43 1.57
CA THR A 210 -7.77 -7.83 2.89
C THR A 210 -6.28 -7.57 3.10
N GLY A 211 -5.44 -7.72 2.06
CA GLY A 211 -4.00 -7.45 2.07
C GLY A 211 -3.61 -6.11 1.44
N SER A 212 -4.58 -5.29 1.08
CA SER A 212 -4.39 -3.97 0.48
C SER A 212 -4.52 -2.87 1.53
N TRP A 213 -3.52 -1.98 1.61
CA TRP A 213 -3.44 -0.92 2.63
C TRP A 213 -3.25 0.43 1.98
N LYS A 214 -4.19 1.35 2.20
CA LYS A 214 -4.07 2.73 1.74
C LYS A 214 -3.18 3.53 2.69
N VAL A 215 -2.19 4.21 2.15
CA VAL A 215 -1.31 5.11 2.89
C VAL A 215 -2.01 6.46 3.06
N LEU A 216 -2.20 6.91 4.29
CA LEU A 216 -2.82 8.20 4.59
C LEU A 216 -1.90 9.05 5.47
N PRO A 217 -1.94 10.39 5.38
CA PRO A 217 -1.22 11.24 6.31
C PRO A 217 -1.76 11.05 7.73
N SER A 218 -0.88 11.09 8.73
CA SER A 218 -1.30 11.26 10.13
C SER A 218 -1.33 12.74 10.44
N ASN A 219 -2.50 13.32 10.52
CA ASN A 219 -2.68 14.72 10.96
C ASN A 219 -2.57 14.81 12.47
#